data_d818e432171e1d9690890d2cdd09e6ce
#
_entry.id   d818e432171e1d9690890d2cdd09e6ce
#
_cell.length_a   1.000
_cell.length_b   1.000
_cell.length_c   1.000
_cell.angle_alpha   90.00
_cell.angle_beta   90.00
_cell.angle_gamma   90.00
#
_symmetry.space_group_name_H-M   'P 1'
#
loop_
_entity.id
_entity.type
_entity.pdbx_description
1 polymer ?
#
loop_
_entity_poly.entity_id
_entity_poly.type
_entity_poly.pdbx_seq_one_letter_code
_entity_poly.pdbx_strand_id
1 'polypeptide(L)'
;MEGTDVRMSGQDVQRGTFVQRHAVLHDHLTDDEWSPLQHLSDHQGKLRIYNSLLSEYGVIGFEYGYSVERPDSMVVWEAQFGDFANGAQTIIDEFVSSSEQKWGQRSSLVLLLPHGYEGQGPDHSSARIERYLQLCAENNMTVAVPSTPASYFHLLRRHAQHRPYKPLVVISPKQLLRLKAASSSIEDFTEGSFQPVIGDRSGVTPAQVERVVFVSGRLYYDLEAERAKRGDTKTAIVSVEQLYPLPEAEVKAQLDLYSNATDIVWAQDEPANQGQWPFMALNLLPIIDYRMRLVSRPASASPAAGTGKRHAAEAEALMKQVFEG
;
A
#
# COMPACT_ATOMS: atom_id res chain seq x y z
N MET A 1 -20.04 3.85 12.42
CA MET A 1 -20.96 4.99 12.30
C MET A 1 -21.81 4.91 11.02
N GLU A 2 -21.25 4.51 9.87
CA GLU A 2 -21.96 4.38 8.59
C GLU A 2 -22.69 3.03 8.42
N GLY A 3 -22.79 2.22 9.48
CA GLY A 3 -23.56 0.98 9.55
C GLY A 3 -22.90 -0.26 8.93
N THR A 4 -21.68 -0.15 8.40
CA THR A 4 -20.96 -1.31 7.84
C THR A 4 -20.34 -2.15 8.94
N ASP A 5 -20.68 -3.44 8.99
CA ASP A 5 -20.01 -4.40 9.85
C ASP A 5 -18.56 -4.64 9.33
N VAL A 6 -17.62 -4.77 10.25
CA VAL A 6 -16.22 -5.06 9.95
C VAL A 6 -15.80 -6.33 10.66
N ARG A 7 -15.25 -7.28 9.91
CA ARG A 7 -14.54 -8.44 10.44
C ARG A 7 -13.07 -8.31 10.08
N MET A 8 -12.21 -8.44 11.07
CA MET A 8 -10.77 -8.41 10.89
C MET A 8 -10.12 -9.62 11.54
N SER A 9 -9.21 -10.28 10.83
CA SER A 9 -8.42 -11.38 11.36
C SER A 9 -6.94 -11.26 10.95
N GLY A 10 -6.08 -11.97 11.63
CA GLY A 10 -4.65 -12.02 11.39
C GLY A 10 -3.89 -12.43 12.63
N GLN A 11 -2.62 -12.78 12.48
CA GLN A 11 -1.76 -13.12 13.61
C GLN A 11 -1.47 -11.88 14.45
N ASP A 12 -1.73 -11.93 15.74
CA ASP A 12 -1.56 -10.81 16.69
C ASP A 12 -2.33 -9.52 16.29
N VAL A 13 -3.38 -9.63 15.50
CA VAL A 13 -4.06 -8.48 14.89
C VAL A 13 -4.77 -7.59 15.92
N GLN A 14 -5.17 -8.12 17.06
CA GLN A 14 -5.80 -7.33 18.13
C GLN A 14 -4.85 -6.28 18.70
N ARG A 15 -3.58 -6.63 18.90
CA ARG A 15 -2.52 -5.71 19.31
C ARG A 15 -1.87 -5.02 18.10
N GLY A 16 -1.77 -5.72 16.99
CA GLY A 16 -0.93 -5.44 15.83
C GLY A 16 0.48 -6.01 15.99
N THR A 17 1.04 -6.61 14.92
CA THR A 17 2.40 -7.18 14.91
C THR A 17 3.45 -6.15 15.34
N PHE A 18 3.27 -4.89 14.95
CA PHE A 18 4.18 -3.78 15.25
C PHE A 18 3.73 -2.95 16.47
N VAL A 19 2.84 -3.49 17.32
CA VAL A 19 2.32 -2.81 18.52
C VAL A 19 1.64 -1.47 18.13
N GLN A 20 0.90 -1.46 17.02
CA GLN A 20 0.31 -0.25 16.44
C GLN A 20 -1.19 -0.10 16.67
N ARG A 21 -1.90 -1.19 17.04
CA ARG A 21 -3.38 -1.16 17.04
C ARG A 21 -3.98 -1.11 18.41
N HIS A 22 -3.64 -2.03 19.31
CA HIS A 22 -4.24 -2.15 20.65
C HIS A 22 -5.78 -2.03 20.61
N ALA A 23 -6.41 -2.77 19.69
CA ALA A 23 -7.85 -2.72 19.51
C ALA A 23 -8.65 -3.44 20.61
N VAL A 24 -8.00 -4.31 21.35
CA VAL A 24 -8.56 -5.04 22.48
C VAL A 24 -7.66 -4.83 23.69
N LEU A 25 -8.25 -4.42 24.80
CA LEU A 25 -7.59 -4.24 26.10
C LEU A 25 -8.03 -5.38 27.01
N HIS A 26 -7.13 -5.87 27.86
CA HIS A 26 -7.38 -6.92 28.84
C HIS A 26 -7.28 -6.33 30.24
N ASP A 27 -8.24 -6.65 31.09
CA ASP A 27 -8.16 -6.32 32.51
C ASP A 27 -7.04 -7.12 33.16
N HIS A 28 -6.18 -6.46 33.90
CA HIS A 28 -5.01 -7.08 34.54
C HIS A 28 -5.35 -8.13 35.61
N LEU A 29 -6.53 -8.04 36.22
CA LEU A 29 -6.94 -8.91 37.33
C LEU A 29 -7.89 -10.02 36.89
N THR A 30 -8.82 -9.72 35.97
CA THR A 30 -9.89 -10.63 35.57
C THR A 30 -9.70 -11.23 34.18
N ASP A 31 -8.78 -10.66 33.39
CA ASP A 31 -8.56 -10.98 31.95
C ASP A 31 -9.80 -10.69 31.08
N ASP A 32 -10.74 -9.88 31.56
CA ASP A 32 -11.88 -9.45 30.79
C ASP A 32 -11.42 -8.58 29.60
N GLU A 33 -11.99 -8.83 28.43
CA GLU A 33 -11.68 -8.09 27.20
C GLU A 33 -12.60 -6.89 27.03
N TRP A 34 -12.02 -5.77 26.61
CA TRP A 34 -12.76 -4.57 26.22
C TRP A 34 -12.16 -3.93 24.96
N SER A 35 -13.01 -3.55 24.01
CA SER A 35 -12.58 -2.91 22.76
C SER A 35 -13.19 -1.50 22.63
N PRO A 36 -12.38 -0.43 22.64
CA PRO A 36 -12.86 0.94 22.46
C PRO A 36 -13.64 1.13 21.16
N LEU A 37 -13.18 0.49 20.10
CA LEU A 37 -13.78 0.62 18.76
C LEU A 37 -15.16 -0.04 18.65
N GLN A 38 -15.57 -0.87 19.62
CA GLN A 38 -16.91 -1.44 19.68
C GLN A 38 -17.90 -0.55 20.47
N HIS A 39 -17.41 0.56 21.04
CA HIS A 39 -18.16 1.42 21.95
C HIS A 39 -18.11 2.90 21.54
N LEU A 40 -18.08 3.17 20.23
CA LEU A 40 -18.08 4.53 19.71
C LEU A 40 -19.47 5.15 19.66
N SER A 41 -20.51 4.32 19.48
CA SER A 41 -21.92 4.72 19.37
C SER A 41 -22.82 3.51 19.54
N ASP A 42 -24.03 3.71 20.09
CA ASP A 42 -25.06 2.67 20.21
C ASP A 42 -25.59 2.18 18.86
N HIS A 43 -25.38 2.94 17.80
CA HIS A 43 -25.88 2.65 16.44
C HIS A 43 -24.78 2.33 15.42
N GLN A 44 -23.55 2.05 15.86
CA GLN A 44 -22.45 1.70 14.96
C GLN A 44 -22.59 0.30 14.38
N GLY A 45 -21.97 0.05 13.20
CA GLY A 45 -21.71 -1.30 12.70
C GLY A 45 -20.81 -2.09 13.67
N LYS A 46 -20.94 -3.41 13.65
CA LYS A 46 -20.19 -4.30 14.55
C LYS A 46 -18.75 -4.43 14.05
N LEU A 47 -17.79 -4.25 14.95
CA LEU A 47 -16.39 -4.57 14.73
C LEU A 47 -16.06 -5.90 15.43
N ARG A 48 -15.50 -6.85 14.69
CA ARG A 48 -14.99 -8.12 15.22
C ARG A 48 -13.54 -8.27 14.81
N ILE A 49 -12.65 -8.44 15.80
CA ILE A 49 -11.21 -8.61 15.57
C ILE A 49 -10.77 -9.90 16.22
N TYR A 50 -10.13 -10.79 15.45
CA TYR A 50 -9.71 -12.10 15.90
C TYR A 50 -8.23 -12.36 15.61
N ASN A 51 -7.47 -12.72 16.65
CA ASN A 51 -6.16 -13.32 16.44
C ASN A 51 -6.34 -14.68 15.75
N SER A 52 -5.78 -14.82 14.57
CA SER A 52 -5.92 -16.04 13.76
C SER A 52 -4.91 -17.11 14.14
N LEU A 53 -5.19 -18.32 13.67
CA LEU A 53 -4.20 -19.40 13.65
C LEU A 53 -3.03 -19.05 12.74
N LEU A 54 -1.91 -19.74 12.93
CA LEU A 54 -0.70 -19.63 12.10
C LEU A 54 -0.90 -20.48 10.81
N SER A 55 -1.71 -19.99 9.90
CA SER A 55 -1.96 -20.59 8.59
C SER A 55 -2.55 -19.55 7.64
N GLU A 56 -1.71 -18.97 6.80
CA GLU A 56 -2.15 -17.99 5.80
C GLU A 56 -3.15 -18.63 4.84
N TYR A 57 -2.88 -19.83 4.37
CA TYR A 57 -3.76 -20.57 3.46
C TYR A 57 -5.16 -20.78 4.03
N GLY A 58 -5.24 -21.34 5.23
CA GLY A 58 -6.53 -21.62 5.88
C GLY A 58 -7.29 -20.36 6.25
N VAL A 59 -6.59 -19.32 6.74
CA VAL A 59 -7.22 -18.09 7.19
C VAL A 59 -7.70 -17.25 6.02
N ILE A 60 -6.88 -17.01 4.99
CA ILE A 60 -7.33 -16.29 3.79
C ILE A 60 -8.48 -17.04 3.08
N GLY A 61 -8.41 -18.36 2.99
CA GLY A 61 -9.49 -19.15 2.42
C GLY A 61 -10.80 -19.00 3.19
N PHE A 62 -10.73 -18.99 4.52
CA PHE A 62 -11.90 -18.74 5.38
C PHE A 62 -12.44 -17.32 5.20
N GLU A 63 -11.59 -16.30 5.27
CA GLU A 63 -12.02 -14.91 5.16
C GLU A 63 -12.56 -14.58 3.75
N TYR A 64 -12.02 -15.20 2.72
CA TYR A 64 -12.59 -15.12 1.38
C TYR A 64 -14.02 -15.68 1.37
N GLY A 65 -14.24 -16.91 1.85
CA GLY A 65 -15.57 -17.52 1.93
C GLY A 65 -16.54 -16.70 2.79
N TYR A 66 -16.05 -16.16 3.92
CA TYR A 66 -16.85 -15.28 4.77
C TYR A 66 -17.27 -14.00 4.02
N SER A 67 -16.39 -13.40 3.22
CA SER A 67 -16.71 -12.19 2.45
C SER A 67 -17.73 -12.44 1.35
N VAL A 68 -17.77 -13.63 0.79
CA VAL A 68 -18.77 -14.05 -0.21
C VAL A 68 -20.15 -14.24 0.43
N GLU A 69 -20.19 -14.87 1.60
CA GLU A 69 -21.42 -15.14 2.35
C GLU A 69 -21.99 -13.85 3.01
N ARG A 70 -21.12 -12.91 3.37
CA ARG A 70 -21.47 -11.63 4.00
C ARG A 70 -21.08 -10.44 3.12
N PRO A 71 -21.75 -10.27 1.98
CA PRO A 71 -21.43 -9.19 1.03
C PRO A 71 -21.76 -7.78 1.56
N ASP A 72 -22.44 -7.68 2.70
CA ASP A 72 -22.76 -6.43 3.42
C ASP A 72 -21.63 -5.98 4.37
N SER A 73 -20.64 -6.84 4.61
CA SER A 73 -19.55 -6.60 5.56
C SER A 73 -18.23 -6.31 4.85
N MET A 74 -17.38 -5.51 5.49
CA MET A 74 -15.98 -5.38 5.11
C MET A 74 -15.17 -6.46 5.84
N VAL A 75 -14.54 -7.35 5.09
CA VAL A 75 -13.72 -8.45 5.62
C VAL A 75 -12.26 -8.14 5.40
N VAL A 76 -11.47 -8.15 6.46
CA VAL A 76 -10.06 -7.74 6.46
C VAL A 76 -9.19 -8.86 7.01
N TRP A 77 -8.16 -9.24 6.27
CA TRP A 77 -7.07 -10.07 6.77
C TRP A 77 -5.76 -9.28 6.76
N GLU A 78 -5.07 -9.26 7.90
CA GLU A 78 -3.74 -8.66 8.02
C GLU A 78 -2.67 -9.74 8.13
N ALA A 79 -1.72 -9.75 7.21
CA ALA A 79 -0.53 -10.58 7.33
C ALA A 79 0.35 -10.08 8.49
N GLN A 80 1.04 -10.99 9.17
CA GLN A 80 2.07 -10.59 10.15
C GLN A 80 3.19 -9.80 9.46
N PHE A 81 3.66 -10.31 8.32
CA PHE A 81 4.44 -9.63 7.28
C PHE A 81 3.85 -10.01 5.93
N GLY A 82 3.83 -9.07 4.98
CA GLY A 82 3.31 -9.34 3.65
C GLY A 82 4.04 -10.46 2.92
N ASP A 83 5.32 -10.69 3.27
CA ASP A 83 6.14 -11.81 2.79
C ASP A 83 5.45 -13.16 2.98
N PHE A 84 4.71 -13.35 4.08
CA PHE A 84 4.08 -14.64 4.42
C PHE A 84 2.76 -14.89 3.67
N ALA A 85 2.22 -13.89 2.98
CA ALA A 85 1.05 -14.09 2.11
C ALA A 85 1.32 -15.11 0.99
N ASN A 86 2.58 -15.39 0.67
CA ASN A 86 2.98 -16.43 -0.29
C ASN A 86 2.49 -17.84 0.12
N GLY A 87 2.31 -18.08 1.42
CA GLY A 87 1.73 -19.34 1.93
C GLY A 87 0.28 -19.57 1.51
N ALA A 88 -0.42 -18.53 1.05
CA ALA A 88 -1.79 -18.60 0.55
C ALA A 88 -1.90 -18.29 -0.96
N GLN A 89 -0.80 -18.36 -1.72
CA GLN A 89 -0.80 -17.98 -3.13
C GLN A 89 -1.87 -18.70 -3.94
N THR A 90 -2.14 -19.97 -3.67
CA THR A 90 -3.23 -20.72 -4.33
C THR A 90 -4.59 -20.07 -4.11
N ILE A 91 -4.89 -19.61 -2.90
CA ILE A 91 -6.16 -18.92 -2.61
C ILE A 91 -6.21 -17.57 -3.33
N ILE A 92 -5.09 -16.87 -3.40
CA ILE A 92 -4.99 -15.59 -4.10
C ILE A 92 -5.24 -15.79 -5.60
N ASP A 93 -4.58 -16.76 -6.23
CA ASP A 93 -4.67 -17.03 -7.66
C ASP A 93 -6.05 -17.56 -8.06
N GLU A 94 -6.57 -18.53 -7.31
CA GLU A 94 -7.78 -19.25 -7.71
C GLU A 94 -9.08 -18.56 -7.29
N PHE A 95 -9.05 -17.78 -6.21
CA PHE A 95 -10.27 -17.18 -5.65
C PHE A 95 -10.20 -15.67 -5.62
N VAL A 96 -9.25 -15.05 -4.94
CA VAL A 96 -9.24 -13.60 -4.72
C VAL A 96 -9.15 -12.85 -6.05
N SER A 97 -8.26 -13.26 -6.96
CA SER A 97 -8.02 -12.55 -8.21
C SER A 97 -8.98 -12.92 -9.34
N SER A 98 -9.54 -14.13 -9.35
CA SER A 98 -10.16 -14.69 -10.55
C SER A 98 -11.61 -15.18 -10.40
N SER A 99 -12.15 -15.22 -9.19
CA SER A 99 -13.48 -15.79 -8.94
C SER A 99 -14.63 -15.03 -9.61
N GLU A 100 -14.54 -13.70 -9.74
CA GLU A 100 -15.56 -12.93 -10.43
C GLU A 100 -15.61 -13.32 -11.92
N GLN A 101 -14.46 -13.41 -12.57
CA GLN A 101 -14.38 -13.77 -13.98
C GLN A 101 -14.79 -15.22 -14.22
N LYS A 102 -14.37 -16.15 -13.34
CA LYS A 102 -14.68 -17.57 -13.49
C LYS A 102 -16.14 -17.93 -13.15
N TRP A 103 -16.69 -17.29 -12.12
CA TRP A 103 -17.98 -17.74 -11.52
C TRP A 103 -18.96 -16.60 -11.23
N GLY A 104 -18.62 -15.35 -11.56
CA GLY A 104 -19.42 -14.19 -11.17
C GLY A 104 -19.43 -13.93 -9.66
N GLN A 105 -18.54 -14.58 -8.91
CA GLN A 105 -18.48 -14.49 -7.45
C GLN A 105 -17.62 -13.31 -7.01
N ARG A 106 -18.20 -12.39 -6.24
CA ARG A 106 -17.55 -11.17 -5.76
C ARG A 106 -17.17 -11.28 -4.30
N SER A 107 -16.12 -10.58 -3.92
CA SER A 107 -15.57 -10.57 -2.57
C SER A 107 -15.24 -9.14 -2.14
N SER A 108 -15.52 -8.79 -0.87
CA SER A 108 -15.11 -7.55 -0.23
C SER A 108 -13.76 -7.68 0.48
N LEU A 109 -13.05 -8.79 0.30
CA LEU A 109 -11.83 -9.11 1.06
C LEU A 109 -10.76 -8.04 0.89
N VAL A 110 -10.27 -7.53 2.02
CA VAL A 110 -9.13 -6.63 2.11
C VAL A 110 -7.93 -7.40 2.63
N LEU A 111 -6.83 -7.38 1.90
CA LEU A 111 -5.54 -7.90 2.34
C LEU A 111 -4.67 -6.73 2.80
N LEU A 112 -4.31 -6.68 4.08
CA LEU A 112 -3.34 -5.72 4.62
C LEU A 112 -1.97 -6.40 4.68
N LEU A 113 -1.03 -5.93 3.87
CA LEU A 113 0.25 -6.58 3.65
C LEU A 113 1.38 -5.64 4.09
N PRO A 114 1.94 -5.80 5.31
CA PRO A 114 3.11 -5.04 5.74
C PRO A 114 4.28 -5.26 4.77
N HIS A 115 4.85 -4.15 4.29
CA HIS A 115 5.90 -4.13 3.27
C HIS A 115 6.84 -2.96 3.51
N GLY A 116 8.11 -3.13 3.16
CA GLY A 116 9.09 -2.05 3.21
C GLY A 116 10.51 -2.58 3.36
N TYR A 117 11.42 -1.96 2.63
CA TYR A 117 12.85 -2.26 2.63
C TYR A 117 13.54 -1.45 3.73
N GLU A 118 13.54 -2.01 4.93
CA GLU A 118 13.93 -1.34 6.18
C GLU A 118 15.12 -2.03 6.88
N GLY A 119 15.87 -2.83 6.13
CA GLY A 119 17.04 -3.56 6.65
C GLY A 119 16.70 -4.81 7.47
N GLN A 120 15.47 -5.30 7.39
CA GLN A 120 14.97 -6.47 8.15
C GLN A 120 15.23 -7.81 7.45
N GLY A 121 15.96 -7.80 6.33
CA GLY A 121 16.30 -9.01 5.58
C GLY A 121 15.24 -9.49 4.61
N PRO A 122 15.52 -10.62 3.91
CA PRO A 122 14.71 -11.06 2.76
C PRO A 122 13.29 -11.52 3.10
N ASP A 123 13.03 -11.97 4.34
CA ASP A 123 11.76 -12.57 4.72
C ASP A 123 10.80 -11.61 5.46
N HIS A 124 11.20 -10.34 5.62
CA HIS A 124 10.47 -9.33 6.37
C HIS A 124 10.47 -7.97 5.64
N SER A 125 10.50 -7.99 4.31
CA SER A 125 10.60 -6.78 3.49
C SER A 125 9.56 -6.69 2.40
N SER A 126 9.24 -7.79 1.70
CA SER A 126 8.44 -7.73 0.47
C SER A 126 7.16 -8.54 0.53
N ALA A 127 6.04 -7.85 0.39
CA ALA A 127 4.74 -8.46 0.10
C ALA A 127 4.64 -8.99 -1.35
N ARG A 128 5.70 -8.84 -2.16
CA ARG A 128 5.76 -9.25 -3.57
C ARG A 128 4.65 -8.59 -4.40
N ILE A 129 4.67 -7.27 -4.44
CA ILE A 129 3.70 -6.41 -5.13
C ILE A 129 3.54 -6.81 -6.59
N GLU A 130 4.64 -7.17 -7.25
CA GLU A 130 4.68 -7.64 -8.64
C GLU A 130 3.76 -8.81 -8.94
N ARG A 131 3.54 -9.71 -7.97
CA ARG A 131 2.65 -10.86 -8.13
C ARG A 131 1.18 -10.45 -8.18
N TYR A 132 0.78 -9.53 -7.31
CA TYR A 132 -0.58 -8.99 -7.33
C TYR A 132 -0.85 -8.20 -8.60
N LEU A 133 0.10 -7.36 -9.01
CA LEU A 133 -0.03 -6.57 -10.23
C LEU A 133 -0.09 -7.45 -11.49
N GLN A 134 0.65 -8.57 -11.52
CA GLN A 134 0.56 -9.54 -12.60
C GLN A 134 -0.84 -10.18 -12.72
N LEU A 135 -1.54 -10.36 -11.60
CA LEU A 135 -2.90 -10.91 -11.55
C LEU A 135 -3.99 -9.89 -11.87
N CYS A 136 -3.64 -8.62 -12.03
CA CYS A 136 -4.58 -7.53 -12.29
C CYS A 136 -5.02 -7.49 -13.75
N ALA A 137 -6.32 -7.63 -13.98
CA ALA A 137 -6.97 -7.43 -15.28
C ALA A 137 -8.47 -7.16 -15.08
N GLU A 138 -9.13 -6.54 -16.05
CA GLU A 138 -10.59 -6.35 -16.08
C GLU A 138 -11.15 -5.65 -14.81
N ASN A 139 -10.34 -4.84 -14.15
CA ASN A 139 -10.67 -4.21 -12.85
C ASN A 139 -11.09 -5.23 -11.78
N ASN A 140 -10.44 -6.39 -11.74
CA ASN A 140 -10.76 -7.50 -10.83
C ASN A 140 -10.50 -7.18 -9.35
N MET A 141 -9.54 -6.32 -9.05
CA MET A 141 -9.19 -5.91 -7.70
C MET A 141 -8.64 -4.47 -7.67
N THR A 142 -8.38 -3.94 -6.49
CA THR A 142 -7.59 -2.72 -6.30
C THR A 142 -6.28 -3.05 -5.62
N VAL A 143 -5.16 -2.50 -6.09
CA VAL A 143 -3.84 -2.57 -5.43
C VAL A 143 -3.40 -1.15 -5.10
N ALA A 144 -3.16 -0.87 -3.81
CA ALA A 144 -2.85 0.48 -3.33
C ALA A 144 -1.73 0.48 -2.28
N VAL A 145 -0.99 1.59 -2.23
CA VAL A 145 0.13 1.84 -1.31
C VAL A 145 -0.09 3.20 -0.63
N PRO A 146 -1.01 3.30 0.35
CA PRO A 146 -1.28 4.58 0.99
C PRO A 146 -0.06 5.09 1.77
N SER A 147 0.31 6.35 1.55
CA SER A 147 1.50 6.96 2.14
C SER A 147 1.21 7.79 3.39
N THR A 148 -0.06 8.07 3.70
CA THR A 148 -0.48 8.81 4.90
C THR A 148 -1.63 8.14 5.62
N PRO A 149 -1.85 8.40 6.93
CA PRO A 149 -3.01 7.91 7.67
C PRO A 149 -4.35 8.31 7.04
N ALA A 150 -4.49 9.53 6.55
CA ALA A 150 -5.72 9.99 5.89
C ALA A 150 -5.95 9.27 4.55
N SER A 151 -4.91 9.08 3.73
CA SER A 151 -5.01 8.29 2.49
C SER A 151 -5.47 6.86 2.81
N TYR A 152 -4.89 6.22 3.83
CA TYR A 152 -5.28 4.89 4.27
C TYR A 152 -6.73 4.83 4.76
N PHE A 153 -7.14 5.78 5.58
CA PHE A 153 -8.53 5.90 6.06
C PHE A 153 -9.51 6.03 4.90
N HIS A 154 -9.27 6.96 3.98
CA HIS A 154 -10.16 7.20 2.84
C HIS A 154 -10.18 6.02 1.86
N LEU A 155 -9.08 5.31 1.70
CA LEU A 155 -9.02 4.09 0.89
C LEU A 155 -9.97 3.01 1.46
N LEU A 156 -9.88 2.72 2.76
CA LEU A 156 -10.73 1.74 3.42
C LEU A 156 -12.20 2.19 3.45
N ARG A 157 -12.45 3.48 3.71
CA ARG A 157 -13.81 4.04 3.69
C ARG A 157 -14.43 3.95 2.30
N ARG A 158 -13.69 4.32 1.25
CA ARG A 158 -14.11 4.17 -0.15
C ARG A 158 -14.45 2.71 -0.45
N HIS A 159 -13.61 1.78 -0.04
CA HIS A 159 -13.82 0.35 -0.23
C HIS A 159 -15.10 -0.13 0.47
N ALA A 160 -15.32 0.26 1.71
CA ALA A 160 -16.51 -0.10 2.48
C ALA A 160 -17.84 0.43 1.87
N GLN A 161 -17.80 1.53 1.14
CA GLN A 161 -18.96 2.19 0.56
C GLN A 161 -19.21 1.84 -0.92
N HIS A 162 -18.18 1.43 -1.65
CA HIS A 162 -18.26 1.20 -3.10
C HIS A 162 -18.92 -0.15 -3.42
N ARG A 163 -19.85 -0.12 -4.37
CA ARG A 163 -20.49 -1.33 -4.91
C ARG A 163 -20.34 -1.36 -6.43
N PRO A 164 -20.15 -2.52 -7.08
CA PRO A 164 -19.97 -3.84 -6.46
C PRO A 164 -18.62 -3.97 -5.78
N TYR A 165 -18.53 -4.77 -4.73
CA TYR A 165 -17.26 -5.05 -4.08
C TYR A 165 -16.28 -5.77 -4.99
N LYS A 166 -15.02 -5.41 -4.87
CA LYS A 166 -13.85 -6.06 -5.46
C LYS A 166 -12.82 -6.26 -4.37
N PRO A 167 -11.96 -7.25 -4.42
CA PRO A 167 -10.86 -7.36 -3.46
C PRO A 167 -9.96 -6.12 -3.44
N LEU A 168 -9.46 -5.78 -2.26
CA LEU A 168 -8.52 -4.68 -2.06
C LEU A 168 -7.21 -5.21 -1.46
N VAL A 169 -6.10 -4.98 -2.14
CA VAL A 169 -4.76 -5.29 -1.65
C VAL A 169 -4.09 -4.00 -1.22
N VAL A 170 -3.82 -3.87 0.07
CA VAL A 170 -3.16 -2.70 0.67
C VAL A 170 -1.73 -3.07 1.05
N ILE A 171 -0.79 -2.44 0.39
CA ILE A 171 0.63 -2.53 0.70
C ILE A 171 0.94 -1.50 1.78
N SER A 172 1.23 -1.95 2.99
CA SER A 172 1.32 -1.09 4.18
C SER A 172 2.77 -0.86 4.61
N PRO A 173 3.35 0.33 4.37
CA PRO A 173 4.71 0.62 4.79
C PRO A 173 4.85 0.63 6.33
N LYS A 174 5.72 -0.22 6.89
CA LYS A 174 5.87 -0.45 8.34
C LYS A 174 6.41 0.77 9.10
N GLN A 175 7.45 1.41 8.59
CA GLN A 175 8.06 2.59 9.23
C GLN A 175 7.12 3.79 9.31
N LEU A 176 6.18 3.93 8.37
CA LEU A 176 5.24 5.05 8.37
C LEU A 176 4.32 5.03 9.61
N LEU A 177 4.13 3.89 10.27
CA LEU A 177 3.38 3.78 11.53
C LEU A 177 3.90 4.72 12.64
N ARG A 178 5.17 5.11 12.59
CA ARG A 178 5.82 5.97 13.60
C ARG A 178 6.54 7.17 13.02
N LEU A 179 6.51 7.35 11.70
CA LEU A 179 7.17 8.48 11.04
C LEU A 179 6.33 9.73 11.20
N LYS A 180 6.83 10.70 11.98
CA LYS A 180 6.13 11.97 12.21
C LYS A 180 5.79 12.73 10.92
N ALA A 181 6.68 12.68 9.92
CA ALA A 181 6.44 13.32 8.62
C ALA A 181 5.25 12.74 7.85
N ALA A 182 4.85 11.49 8.15
CA ALA A 182 3.69 10.83 7.54
C ALA A 182 2.36 11.14 8.25
N SER A 183 2.35 11.98 9.29
CA SER A 183 1.13 12.35 10.00
C SER A 183 0.16 13.11 9.10
N SER A 184 -1.14 12.98 9.39
CA SER A 184 -2.21 13.75 8.75
C SER A 184 -2.88 14.69 9.75
N SER A 185 -3.41 15.81 9.29
CA SER A 185 -4.25 16.70 10.09
C SER A 185 -5.65 16.10 10.29
N ILE A 186 -6.45 16.65 11.20
CA ILE A 186 -7.85 16.21 11.39
C ILE A 186 -8.67 16.54 10.14
N GLU A 187 -8.43 17.66 9.54
CA GLU A 187 -9.08 18.14 8.31
C GLU A 187 -8.87 17.16 7.16
N ASP A 188 -7.68 16.57 7.04
CA ASP A 188 -7.40 15.54 6.02
C ASP A 188 -8.35 14.33 6.13
N PHE A 189 -8.81 13.98 7.34
CA PHE A 189 -9.79 12.90 7.55
C PHE A 189 -11.23 13.32 7.34
N THR A 190 -11.58 14.57 7.69
CA THR A 190 -12.98 15.04 7.69
C THR A 190 -13.42 15.63 6.37
N GLU A 191 -12.52 16.27 5.63
CA GLU A 191 -12.81 17.00 4.39
C GLU A 191 -12.20 16.37 3.14
N GLY A 192 -11.29 15.37 3.32
CA GLY A 192 -10.56 14.73 2.25
C GLY A 192 -11.31 13.59 1.56
N SER A 193 -10.63 13.01 0.58
CA SER A 193 -11.00 11.78 -0.09
C SER A 193 -9.75 11.01 -0.53
N PHE A 194 -9.88 9.75 -0.90
CA PHE A 194 -8.75 9.00 -1.43
C PHE A 194 -8.32 9.56 -2.78
N GLN A 195 -7.04 9.92 -2.87
CA GLN A 195 -6.40 10.40 -4.10
C GLN A 195 -5.50 9.29 -4.66
N PRO A 196 -5.75 8.76 -5.88
CA PRO A 196 -4.91 7.73 -6.49
C PRO A 196 -3.47 8.18 -6.75
N VAL A 197 -3.27 9.48 -6.96
CA VAL A 197 -1.97 10.14 -7.10
C VAL A 197 -1.98 11.43 -6.31
N ILE A 198 -0.95 11.65 -5.51
CA ILE A 198 -0.75 12.88 -4.74
C ILE A 198 0.45 13.61 -5.32
N GLY A 199 0.24 14.84 -5.79
CA GLY A 199 1.29 15.70 -6.33
C GLY A 199 2.34 16.10 -5.31
N ASP A 200 3.37 16.81 -5.76
CA ASP A 200 4.42 17.32 -4.89
C ASP A 200 3.88 18.24 -3.81
N ARG A 201 4.29 18.02 -2.56
CA ARG A 201 3.80 18.74 -1.37
C ARG A 201 4.75 19.84 -0.90
N SER A 202 5.90 20.02 -1.54
CA SER A 202 6.93 20.99 -1.09
C SER A 202 6.72 22.40 -1.59
N GLY A 203 5.80 22.60 -2.54
CA GLY A 203 5.56 23.88 -3.15
C GLY A 203 6.59 24.28 -4.23
N VAL A 204 7.23 23.32 -4.89
CA VAL A 204 8.09 23.58 -6.05
C VAL A 204 7.31 24.34 -7.13
N THR A 205 7.97 25.32 -7.76
CA THR A 205 7.37 26.07 -8.85
C THR A 205 7.30 25.23 -10.12
N PRO A 206 6.12 24.87 -10.66
CA PRO A 206 6.01 23.92 -11.76
C PRO A 206 6.87 24.25 -13.00
N ALA A 207 6.95 25.52 -13.36
CA ALA A 207 7.74 25.98 -14.48
C ALA A 207 9.28 25.81 -14.32
N GLN A 208 9.74 25.57 -13.09
CA GLN A 208 11.17 25.37 -12.77
C GLN A 208 11.53 23.89 -12.60
N VAL A 209 10.55 22.99 -12.62
CA VAL A 209 10.79 21.56 -12.47
C VAL A 209 11.43 21.00 -13.73
N GLU A 210 12.58 20.39 -13.56
CA GLU A 210 13.35 19.71 -14.61
C GLU A 210 13.22 18.18 -14.52
N ARG A 211 12.87 17.67 -13.32
CA ARG A 211 12.70 16.23 -13.03
C ARG A 211 11.40 15.96 -12.30
N VAL A 212 10.66 14.92 -12.72
CA VAL A 212 9.51 14.38 -11.99
C VAL A 212 9.81 12.95 -11.55
N VAL A 213 9.70 12.68 -10.25
CA VAL A 213 9.92 11.37 -9.66
C VAL A 213 8.58 10.80 -9.19
N PHE A 214 8.10 9.77 -9.86
CA PHE A 214 6.97 8.96 -9.38
C PHE A 214 7.48 7.88 -8.42
N VAL A 215 6.82 7.73 -7.28
CA VAL A 215 7.23 6.83 -6.21
C VAL A 215 6.02 6.35 -5.42
N SER A 216 6.11 5.22 -4.73
CA SER A 216 5.07 4.72 -3.83
C SER A 216 5.63 4.43 -2.43
N GLY A 217 4.77 4.61 -1.41
CA GLY A 217 5.06 4.19 -0.04
C GLY A 217 6.18 4.97 0.65
N ARG A 218 6.97 4.25 1.46
CA ARG A 218 7.97 4.83 2.35
C ARG A 218 9.05 5.65 1.64
N LEU A 219 9.50 5.21 0.48
CA LEU A 219 10.57 5.85 -0.29
C LEU A 219 10.26 7.32 -0.61
N TYR A 220 8.98 7.70 -0.70
CA TYR A 220 8.55 9.08 -0.85
C TYR A 220 9.20 10.00 0.21
N TYR A 221 9.16 9.59 1.47
CA TYR A 221 9.70 10.40 2.58
C TYR A 221 11.22 10.47 2.60
N ASP A 222 11.89 9.40 2.20
CA ASP A 222 13.36 9.40 2.08
C ASP A 222 13.81 10.36 0.96
N LEU A 223 13.09 10.36 -0.16
CA LEU A 223 13.34 11.28 -1.27
C LEU A 223 13.06 12.73 -0.88
N GLU A 224 11.97 13.00 -0.15
CA GLU A 224 11.70 14.36 0.36
C GLU A 224 12.81 14.85 1.30
N ALA A 225 13.25 14.01 2.22
CA ALA A 225 14.31 14.35 3.16
C ALA A 225 15.64 14.63 2.44
N GLU A 226 16.00 13.80 1.46
CA GLU A 226 17.24 13.99 0.68
C GLU A 226 17.15 15.23 -0.22
N ARG A 227 15.99 15.49 -0.87
CA ARG A 227 15.74 16.72 -1.64
C ARG A 227 15.94 17.95 -0.79
N ALA A 228 15.34 17.99 0.40
CA ALA A 228 15.46 19.11 1.34
C ALA A 228 16.93 19.33 1.77
N LYS A 229 17.65 18.26 2.09
CA LYS A 229 19.07 18.28 2.46
C LYS A 229 19.94 18.85 1.33
N ARG A 230 19.62 18.57 0.07
CA ARG A 230 20.33 19.07 -1.11
C ARG A 230 19.94 20.50 -1.49
N GLY A 231 18.84 21.03 -0.94
CA GLY A 231 18.26 22.29 -1.38
C GLY A 231 17.78 22.27 -2.83
N ASP A 232 17.37 21.08 -3.31
CA ASP A 232 16.90 20.90 -4.69
C ASP A 232 15.48 21.44 -4.85
N THR A 233 15.31 22.42 -5.74
CA THR A 233 14.04 23.06 -6.08
C THR A 233 13.54 22.70 -7.48
N LYS A 234 14.23 21.81 -8.17
CA LYS A 234 13.97 21.43 -9.58
C LYS A 234 13.38 20.03 -9.73
N THR A 235 13.29 19.26 -8.66
CA THR A 235 12.73 17.92 -8.64
C THR A 235 11.37 17.93 -7.95
N ALA A 236 10.31 17.53 -8.67
CA ALA A 236 9.00 17.23 -8.11
C ALA A 236 8.92 15.75 -7.74
N ILE A 237 8.36 15.44 -6.55
CA ILE A 237 8.17 14.07 -6.08
C ILE A 237 6.66 13.81 -5.96
N VAL A 238 6.17 12.87 -6.77
CA VAL A 238 4.76 12.53 -6.91
C VAL A 238 4.50 11.15 -6.31
N SER A 239 3.60 11.08 -5.32
CA SER A 239 3.24 9.80 -4.69
C SER A 239 2.11 9.11 -5.46
N VAL A 240 2.36 7.88 -5.92
CA VAL A 240 1.35 7.02 -6.54
C VAL A 240 0.76 6.11 -5.48
N GLU A 241 -0.46 6.45 -5.02
CA GLU A 241 -1.15 5.76 -3.94
C GLU A 241 -1.93 4.53 -4.41
N GLN A 242 -2.38 4.53 -5.68
CA GLN A 242 -3.06 3.40 -6.32
C GLN A 242 -2.25 2.93 -7.52
N LEU A 243 -1.92 1.63 -7.51
CA LEU A 243 -1.19 0.99 -8.61
C LEU A 243 -2.13 0.36 -9.63
N TYR A 244 -3.28 -0.16 -9.15
CA TYR A 244 -4.33 -0.72 -9.99
C TYR A 244 -5.72 -0.51 -9.36
N PRO A 245 -6.77 -0.19 -10.15
CA PRO A 245 -6.72 0.22 -11.55
C PRO A 245 -5.76 1.38 -11.78
N LEU A 246 -5.10 1.38 -12.95
CA LEU A 246 -4.05 2.35 -13.26
C LEU A 246 -4.61 3.79 -13.26
N PRO A 247 -4.04 4.73 -12.49
CA PRO A 247 -4.52 6.11 -12.40
C PRO A 247 -3.95 6.98 -13.55
N GLU A 248 -4.34 6.64 -14.78
CA GLU A 248 -3.79 7.24 -16.01
C GLU A 248 -4.02 8.75 -16.09
N ALA A 249 -5.24 9.18 -15.78
CA ALA A 249 -5.62 10.60 -15.86
C ALA A 249 -4.83 11.43 -14.85
N GLU A 250 -4.68 10.92 -13.63
CA GLU A 250 -3.98 11.59 -12.55
C GLU A 250 -2.47 11.68 -12.83
N VAL A 251 -1.87 10.60 -13.37
CA VAL A 251 -0.45 10.61 -13.77
C VAL A 251 -0.23 11.60 -14.91
N LYS A 252 -1.09 11.60 -15.94
CA LYS A 252 -1.01 12.58 -17.02
C LYS A 252 -1.14 14.01 -16.51
N ALA A 253 -2.07 14.27 -15.60
CA ALA A 253 -2.23 15.61 -15.01
C ALA A 253 -0.96 16.10 -14.31
N GLN A 254 -0.20 15.21 -13.65
CA GLN A 254 1.09 15.58 -13.05
C GLN A 254 2.15 15.86 -14.12
N LEU A 255 2.21 15.09 -15.21
CA LEU A 255 3.13 15.33 -16.32
C LEU A 255 2.82 16.65 -17.04
N ASP A 256 1.55 16.94 -17.25
CA ASP A 256 1.09 18.20 -17.87
C ASP A 256 1.42 19.41 -16.98
N LEU A 257 1.27 19.27 -15.65
CA LEU A 257 1.64 20.31 -14.69
C LEU A 257 3.14 20.65 -14.74
N TYR A 258 3.98 19.63 -14.92
CA TYR A 258 5.44 19.76 -15.00
C TYR A 258 5.96 19.65 -16.44
N SER A 259 5.31 20.28 -17.40
CA SER A 259 5.57 20.17 -18.84
C SER A 259 7.00 20.54 -19.27
N ASN A 260 7.76 21.26 -18.45
CA ASN A 260 9.17 21.56 -18.69
C ASN A 260 10.13 20.46 -18.23
N ALA A 261 9.64 19.44 -17.52
CA ALA A 261 10.48 18.36 -17.05
C ALA A 261 10.93 17.48 -18.22
N THR A 262 12.23 17.23 -18.29
CA THR A 262 12.85 16.38 -19.32
C THR A 262 13.30 15.04 -18.80
N ASP A 263 13.37 14.87 -17.46
CA ASP A 263 13.75 13.64 -16.78
C ASP A 263 12.56 13.12 -15.98
N ILE A 264 11.93 12.05 -16.46
CA ILE A 264 10.82 11.38 -15.78
C ILE A 264 11.32 10.06 -15.20
N VAL A 265 11.13 9.90 -13.89
CA VAL A 265 11.70 8.79 -13.13
C VAL A 265 10.58 7.99 -12.45
N TRP A 266 10.64 6.68 -12.54
CA TRP A 266 9.99 5.79 -11.59
C TRP A 266 11.02 5.34 -10.56
N ALA A 267 10.81 5.68 -9.29
CA ALA A 267 11.68 5.27 -8.19
C ALA A 267 10.97 4.22 -7.32
N GLN A 268 11.65 3.12 -7.04
CA GLN A 268 11.16 2.08 -6.15
C GLN A 268 12.26 1.50 -5.27
N ASP A 269 11.90 1.06 -4.06
CA ASP A 269 12.84 0.40 -3.12
C ASP A 269 13.17 -1.03 -3.55
N GLU A 270 12.27 -1.67 -4.30
CA GLU A 270 12.38 -3.05 -4.74
C GLU A 270 13.46 -3.22 -5.82
N PRO A 271 14.01 -4.43 -5.97
CA PRO A 271 14.88 -4.76 -7.09
C PRO A 271 14.23 -4.53 -8.45
N ALA A 272 15.00 -4.26 -9.48
CA ALA A 272 14.53 -3.93 -10.84
C ALA A 272 13.58 -4.97 -11.47
N ASN A 273 13.72 -6.24 -11.09
CA ASN A 273 12.86 -7.35 -11.55
C ASN A 273 11.63 -7.57 -10.67
N GLN A 274 11.44 -6.78 -9.61
CA GLN A 274 10.37 -6.92 -8.62
C GLN A 274 9.64 -5.58 -8.46
N GLY A 275 8.65 -5.52 -7.56
CA GLY A 275 7.90 -4.31 -7.28
C GLY A 275 6.99 -3.85 -8.42
N GLN A 276 6.81 -2.55 -8.54
CA GLN A 276 5.82 -1.95 -9.44
C GLN A 276 6.30 -1.82 -10.88
N TRP A 277 7.61 -1.64 -11.08
CA TRP A 277 8.17 -1.27 -12.39
C TRP A 277 7.78 -2.20 -13.54
N PRO A 278 7.85 -3.55 -13.41
CA PRO A 278 7.47 -4.42 -14.54
C PRO A 278 6.06 -4.17 -15.05
N PHE A 279 5.12 -3.90 -14.13
CA PHE A 279 3.75 -3.57 -14.48
C PHE A 279 3.63 -2.16 -15.09
N MET A 280 4.28 -1.16 -14.50
CA MET A 280 4.24 0.23 -14.98
C MET A 280 4.88 0.37 -16.36
N ALA A 281 5.98 -0.33 -16.62
CA ALA A 281 6.64 -0.34 -17.89
C ALA A 281 5.76 -0.91 -19.03
N LEU A 282 4.96 -1.92 -18.74
CA LEU A 282 4.07 -2.56 -19.70
C LEU A 282 2.75 -1.79 -19.92
N ASN A 283 2.22 -1.18 -18.87
CA ASN A 283 0.85 -0.65 -18.90
C ASN A 283 0.78 0.88 -18.88
N LEU A 284 1.70 1.56 -18.20
CA LEU A 284 1.70 3.03 -18.11
C LEU A 284 2.49 3.67 -19.25
N LEU A 285 3.71 3.20 -19.55
CA LEU A 285 4.56 3.84 -20.55
C LEU A 285 3.93 3.94 -21.96
N PRO A 286 3.17 2.93 -22.44
CA PRO A 286 2.51 3.03 -23.75
C PRO A 286 1.46 4.15 -23.83
N ILE A 287 0.99 4.65 -22.70
CA ILE A 287 -0.16 5.56 -22.60
C ILE A 287 0.28 7.03 -22.42
N ILE A 288 1.41 7.26 -21.73
CA ILE A 288 1.82 8.61 -21.33
C ILE A 288 2.64 9.36 -22.35
N ASP A 289 3.10 8.72 -23.42
CA ASP A 289 3.98 9.30 -24.47
C ASP A 289 5.25 10.02 -23.94
N TYR A 290 5.76 9.52 -22.82
CA TYR A 290 6.99 10.01 -22.19
C TYR A 290 7.98 8.87 -21.99
N ARG A 291 9.26 9.18 -22.09
CA ARG A 291 10.31 8.25 -21.66
C ARG A 291 10.47 8.37 -20.14
N MET A 292 10.25 7.26 -19.45
CA MET A 292 10.47 7.16 -18.02
C MET A 292 11.62 6.20 -17.76
N ARG A 293 12.57 6.60 -16.92
CA ARG A 293 13.66 5.72 -16.49
C ARG A 293 13.36 5.11 -15.13
N LEU A 294 13.85 3.90 -14.91
CA LEU A 294 13.79 3.23 -13.61
C LEU A 294 14.97 3.65 -12.74
N VAL A 295 14.67 3.95 -11.46
CA VAL A 295 15.65 3.98 -10.37
C VAL A 295 15.23 2.97 -9.32
N SER A 296 16.07 1.98 -9.05
CA SER A 296 15.78 0.86 -8.16
C SER A 296 17.05 0.22 -7.63
N ARG A 297 16.89 -0.75 -6.74
CA ARG A 297 18.00 -1.68 -6.42
C ARG A 297 18.30 -2.57 -7.63
N PRO A 298 19.51 -3.12 -7.72
CA PRO A 298 19.86 -4.09 -8.77
C PRO A 298 18.89 -5.29 -8.78
N ALA A 299 18.67 -5.85 -9.97
CA ALA A 299 17.90 -7.09 -10.09
C ALA A 299 18.45 -8.18 -9.17
N SER A 300 17.58 -8.88 -8.47
CA SER A 300 17.96 -9.88 -7.46
C SER A 300 16.96 -11.03 -7.42
N ALA A 301 17.46 -12.23 -7.17
CA ALA A 301 16.62 -13.40 -6.88
C ALA A 301 16.02 -13.34 -5.46
N SER A 302 16.71 -12.67 -4.53
CA SER A 302 16.22 -12.41 -3.18
C SER A 302 15.40 -11.12 -3.15
N PRO A 303 14.32 -11.03 -2.35
CA PRO A 303 13.55 -9.80 -2.20
C PRO A 303 14.38 -8.63 -1.68
N ALA A 304 15.25 -8.87 -0.68
CA ALA A 304 16.04 -7.83 -0.04
C ALA A 304 17.45 -8.29 0.33
N ALA A 305 18.32 -7.34 0.65
CA ALA A 305 19.68 -7.61 1.10
C ALA A 305 19.68 -8.34 2.45
N GLY A 306 20.55 -9.36 2.58
CA GLY A 306 20.71 -10.18 3.79
C GLY A 306 21.49 -9.49 4.92
N THR A 307 22.08 -8.31 4.70
CA THR A 307 22.84 -7.57 5.73
C THR A 307 22.50 -6.08 5.71
N GLY A 308 22.48 -5.46 6.90
CA GLY A 308 22.24 -4.02 7.04
C GLY A 308 23.26 -3.15 6.28
N LYS A 309 24.53 -3.58 6.21
CA LYS A 309 25.58 -2.87 5.46
C LYS A 309 25.26 -2.81 3.96
N ARG A 310 24.85 -3.94 3.37
CA ARG A 310 24.48 -3.99 1.95
C ARG A 310 23.20 -3.19 1.70
N HIS A 311 22.21 -3.31 2.57
CA HIS A 311 20.98 -2.52 2.51
C HIS A 311 21.27 -1.01 2.47
N ALA A 312 22.11 -0.52 3.39
CA ALA A 312 22.48 0.91 3.44
C ALA A 312 23.21 1.38 2.18
N ALA A 313 24.15 0.58 1.67
CA ALA A 313 24.87 0.91 0.44
C ALA A 313 23.94 0.97 -0.79
N GLU A 314 23.00 0.04 -0.90
CA GLU A 314 22.00 0.03 -1.98
C GLU A 314 21.03 1.22 -1.87
N ALA A 315 20.61 1.59 -0.65
CA ALA A 315 19.76 2.77 -0.43
C ALA A 315 20.49 4.07 -0.79
N GLU A 316 21.76 4.22 -0.40
CA GLU A 316 22.58 5.37 -0.79
C GLU A 316 22.75 5.47 -2.31
N ALA A 317 23.02 4.34 -2.97
CA ALA A 317 23.15 4.30 -4.42
C ALA A 317 21.86 4.71 -5.14
N LEU A 318 20.68 4.29 -4.62
CA LEU A 318 19.37 4.67 -5.13
C LEU A 318 19.17 6.20 -5.03
N MET A 319 19.44 6.80 -3.86
CA MET A 319 19.35 8.26 -3.69
C MET A 319 20.26 9.02 -4.67
N LYS A 320 21.49 8.57 -4.90
CA LYS A 320 22.39 9.16 -5.90
C LYS A 320 21.82 9.06 -7.30
N GLN A 321 21.26 7.92 -7.69
CA GLN A 321 20.67 7.73 -9.02
C GLN A 321 19.45 8.62 -9.26
N VAL A 322 18.66 8.93 -8.23
CA VAL A 322 17.51 9.84 -8.36
C VAL A 322 17.98 11.26 -8.61
N PHE A 323 18.96 11.77 -7.85
CA PHE A 323 19.30 13.20 -7.84
C PHE A 323 20.52 13.56 -8.70
N GLU A 324 21.39 12.62 -9.04
CA GLU A 324 22.64 12.84 -9.78
C GLU A 324 22.68 12.13 -11.15
N GLY A 325 21.68 11.30 -11.44
CA GLY A 325 21.57 10.50 -12.67
C GLY A 325 20.94 11.23 -13.85
#